data_a82a2487522ce22c5745811cd36b7eda
#
_entry.id   a82a2487522ce22c5745811cd36b7eda
#
_cell.length_a   1.000
_cell.length_b   1.000
_cell.length_c   1.000
_cell.angle_alpha   90.00
_cell.angle_beta   90.00
_cell.angle_gamma   90.00
#
_symmetry.space_group_name_H-M   'P 1'
#
loop_
_entity.id
_entity.type
_entity.pdbx_description
1 polymer ?
#
loop_
_entity_poly.entity_id
_entity_poly.type
_entity_poly.pdbx_seq_one_letter_code
_entity_poly.pdbx_strand_id
1 'polypeptide(L)'
;MKQPHYCGVEQSGSSSGSLDTKLKADVAESAVVTELLKRGFRVLKPVGDRLPYDLALDCNGQLLRIQVKSAWYERSKDLYTVDARRTKTNRRRMVRDPYDERDFDFAILYLADRNVCYVMPVQVFISYRSGISLVETGKRQRRPRSGEYRERWDLLSGWAARSGNGRVISRQSR
;
A
#
# COMPACT_ATOMS: atom_id res chain seq x y z
N MET A 1 6.63 -44.11 -12.07
CA MET A 1 6.34 -42.81 -11.37
C MET A 1 6.62 -41.68 -12.36
N LYS A 2 5.60 -41.03 -12.87
CA LYS A 2 5.73 -39.88 -13.78
C LYS A 2 5.80 -38.61 -12.96
N GLN A 3 6.84 -37.80 -13.18
CA GLN A 3 6.97 -36.48 -12.54
C GLN A 3 5.96 -35.49 -13.14
N PRO A 4 5.40 -34.57 -12.34
CA PRO A 4 4.50 -33.54 -12.86
C PRO A 4 5.30 -32.51 -13.67
N HIS A 5 4.84 -32.24 -14.88
CA HIS A 5 5.35 -31.16 -15.73
C HIS A 5 4.95 -29.81 -15.12
N TYR A 6 5.92 -29.07 -14.61
CA TYR A 6 5.75 -27.65 -14.34
C TYR A 6 5.63 -26.91 -15.68
N CYS A 7 4.54 -26.16 -15.84
CA CYS A 7 4.36 -25.27 -16.97
C CYS A 7 5.38 -24.13 -16.86
N GLY A 8 6.52 -24.29 -17.52
CA GLY A 8 7.51 -23.25 -17.68
C GLY A 8 6.96 -22.20 -18.65
N VAL A 9 6.85 -20.95 -18.21
CA VAL A 9 6.61 -19.83 -19.11
C VAL A 9 7.86 -19.63 -19.95
N GLU A 10 7.82 -19.99 -21.23
CA GLU A 10 8.88 -19.72 -22.21
C GLU A 10 9.08 -18.21 -22.31
N GLN A 11 10.27 -17.76 -21.95
CA GLN A 11 10.70 -16.37 -22.20
C GLN A 11 11.07 -16.22 -23.66
N SER A 12 10.11 -15.86 -24.49
CA SER A 12 10.38 -15.43 -25.87
C SER A 12 10.57 -13.91 -25.92
N GLY A 13 11.81 -13.50 -26.28
CA GLY A 13 12.09 -12.28 -27.02
C GLY A 13 12.08 -10.97 -26.23
N SER A 14 13.24 -10.38 -26.11
CA SER A 14 13.59 -9.02 -25.75
C SER A 14 12.61 -7.95 -26.27
N SER A 15 11.70 -7.52 -25.42
CA SER A 15 11.22 -6.14 -25.41
C SER A 15 11.35 -5.69 -23.95
N SER A 16 11.89 -4.49 -23.71
CA SER A 16 11.93 -3.85 -22.39
C SER A 16 10.51 -3.52 -21.95
N GLY A 17 9.73 -4.56 -21.71
CA GLY A 17 8.33 -4.50 -21.30
C GLY A 17 8.25 -3.90 -19.92
N SER A 18 7.71 -2.71 -19.83
CA SER A 18 7.11 -2.20 -18.61
C SER A 18 6.25 -3.31 -18.02
N LEU A 19 6.68 -3.90 -16.90
CA LEU A 19 5.87 -4.86 -16.14
C LEU A 19 4.46 -4.29 -16.03
N ASP A 20 3.47 -5.12 -16.37
CA ASP A 20 2.06 -4.74 -16.34
C ASP A 20 1.74 -4.04 -15.01
N THR A 21 1.15 -2.86 -15.09
CA THR A 21 0.82 -2.02 -13.94
C THR A 21 -0.08 -2.75 -12.94
N LYS A 22 -0.92 -3.65 -13.45
CA LYS A 22 -1.78 -4.51 -12.62
C LYS A 22 -0.94 -5.52 -11.84
N LEU A 23 -0.01 -6.20 -12.51
CA LEU A 23 0.86 -7.15 -11.83
C LEU A 23 1.69 -6.48 -10.71
N LYS A 24 2.17 -5.25 -10.94
CA LYS A 24 2.87 -4.48 -9.89
C LYS A 24 1.96 -4.17 -8.71
N ALA A 25 0.70 -3.82 -8.95
CA ALA A 25 -0.27 -3.60 -7.90
C ALA A 25 -0.57 -4.88 -7.12
N ASP A 26 -0.81 -6.01 -7.82
CA ASP A 26 -1.08 -7.30 -7.20
C ASP A 26 0.10 -7.78 -6.33
N VAL A 27 1.34 -7.60 -6.80
CA VAL A 27 2.56 -7.91 -6.04
C VAL A 27 2.65 -7.03 -4.79
N ALA A 28 2.39 -5.72 -4.91
CA ALA A 28 2.42 -4.81 -3.78
C ALA A 28 1.36 -5.17 -2.72
N GLU A 29 0.12 -5.41 -3.13
CA GLU A 29 -0.95 -5.82 -2.22
C GLU A 29 -0.60 -7.14 -1.50
N SER A 30 -0.12 -8.15 -2.24
CA SER A 30 0.24 -9.46 -1.68
C SER A 30 1.39 -9.35 -0.67
N ALA A 31 2.40 -8.55 -0.98
CA ALA A 31 3.52 -8.29 -0.08
C ALA A 31 3.07 -7.58 1.21
N VAL A 32 2.23 -6.55 1.07
CA VAL A 32 1.68 -5.80 2.21
C VAL A 32 0.80 -6.69 3.08
N VAL A 33 -0.07 -7.52 2.49
CA VAL A 33 -0.87 -8.51 3.25
C VAL A 33 0.04 -9.43 4.05
N THR A 34 1.09 -9.96 3.42
CA THR A 34 2.06 -10.84 4.09
C THR A 34 2.72 -10.16 5.29
N GLU A 35 3.16 -8.91 5.12
CA GLU A 35 3.79 -8.15 6.19
C GLU A 35 2.83 -7.80 7.34
N LEU A 36 1.57 -7.50 7.03
CA LEU A 36 0.53 -7.26 8.03
C LEU A 36 0.22 -8.53 8.84
N LEU A 37 0.09 -9.69 8.16
CA LEU A 37 -0.14 -10.98 8.82
C LEU A 37 1.02 -11.39 9.73
N LYS A 38 2.26 -11.21 9.30
CA LYS A 38 3.47 -11.46 10.15
C LYS A 38 3.46 -10.63 11.43
N ARG A 39 2.86 -9.44 11.41
CA ARG A 39 2.70 -8.55 12.55
C ARG A 39 1.46 -8.81 13.39
N GLY A 40 0.68 -9.87 13.06
CA GLY A 40 -0.49 -10.29 13.81
C GLY A 40 -1.77 -9.48 13.53
N PHE A 41 -1.79 -8.67 12.48
CA PHE A 41 -3.01 -7.96 12.07
C PHE A 41 -4.02 -8.91 11.43
N ARG A 42 -5.32 -8.68 11.69
CA ARG A 42 -6.42 -9.37 11.01
C ARG A 42 -6.76 -8.60 9.74
N VAL A 43 -6.40 -9.17 8.60
CA VAL A 43 -6.55 -8.51 7.30
C VAL A 43 -7.84 -8.93 6.63
N LEU A 44 -8.61 -7.97 6.16
CA LEU A 44 -9.80 -8.11 5.35
C LEU A 44 -9.54 -7.55 3.96
N LYS A 45 -10.03 -8.21 2.93
CA LYS A 45 -9.95 -7.73 1.55
C LYS A 45 -11.35 -7.45 1.01
N PRO A 46 -11.62 -6.24 0.47
CA PRO A 46 -12.88 -5.94 -0.20
C PRO A 46 -13.09 -6.84 -1.42
N VAL A 47 -14.35 -7.16 -1.70
CA VAL A 47 -14.72 -7.86 -2.93
C VAL A 47 -14.95 -6.85 -4.04
N GLY A 48 -14.18 -6.98 -5.13
CA GLY A 48 -14.20 -6.04 -6.27
C GLY A 48 -13.45 -4.73 -5.99
N ASP A 49 -13.58 -3.76 -6.90
CA ASP A 49 -12.81 -2.51 -6.96
C ASP A 49 -13.63 -1.24 -6.65
N ARG A 50 -14.79 -1.40 -5.98
CA ARG A 50 -15.71 -0.29 -5.72
C ARG A 50 -15.32 0.60 -4.56
N LEU A 51 -14.52 0.08 -3.63
CA LEU A 51 -14.07 0.83 -2.46
C LEU A 51 -12.80 1.63 -2.76
N PRO A 52 -12.59 2.77 -2.09
CA PRO A 52 -11.42 3.61 -2.29
C PRO A 52 -10.18 3.13 -1.52
N TYR A 53 -10.19 1.91 -1.00
CA TYR A 53 -9.09 1.27 -0.28
C TYR A 53 -8.97 -0.20 -0.69
N ASP A 54 -7.78 -0.76 -0.56
CA ASP A 54 -7.46 -2.11 -1.03
C ASP A 54 -7.59 -3.16 0.07
N LEU A 55 -7.34 -2.77 1.33
CA LEU A 55 -7.38 -3.65 2.49
C LEU A 55 -8.07 -2.94 3.67
N ALA A 56 -8.58 -3.74 4.61
CA ALA A 56 -8.98 -3.23 5.91
C ALA A 56 -8.40 -4.13 7.02
N LEU A 57 -8.07 -3.54 8.16
CA LEU A 57 -7.66 -4.28 9.35
C LEU A 57 -8.78 -4.26 10.38
N ASP A 58 -9.13 -5.44 10.91
CA ASP A 58 -10.04 -5.53 12.04
C ASP A 58 -9.27 -5.24 13.34
N CYS A 59 -9.54 -4.09 13.92
CA CYS A 59 -8.96 -3.63 15.17
C CYS A 59 -10.04 -3.62 16.26
N ASN A 60 -10.36 -4.82 16.79
CA ASN A 60 -11.37 -5.00 17.85
C ASN A 60 -12.76 -4.46 17.49
N GLY A 61 -13.21 -4.77 16.28
CA GLY A 61 -14.53 -4.37 15.76
C GLY A 61 -14.55 -2.97 15.12
N GLN A 62 -13.40 -2.32 15.02
CA GLN A 62 -13.24 -1.13 14.20
C GLN A 62 -12.36 -1.46 12.99
N LEU A 63 -12.74 -0.91 11.84
CA LEU A 63 -11.99 -1.13 10.60
C LEU A 63 -11.01 0.01 10.37
N LEU A 64 -9.73 -0.34 10.20
CA LEU A 64 -8.68 0.55 9.73
C LEU A 64 -8.47 0.31 8.23
N ARG A 65 -8.81 1.29 7.40
CA ARG A 65 -8.79 1.18 5.93
C ARG A 65 -7.41 1.51 5.40
N ILE A 66 -6.89 0.66 4.53
CA ILE A 66 -5.53 0.75 3.97
C ILE A 66 -5.59 0.86 2.45
N GLN A 67 -4.95 1.89 1.90
CA GLN A 67 -4.65 1.99 0.48
C GLN A 67 -3.22 1.51 0.23
N VAL A 68 -3.04 0.61 -0.73
CA VAL A 68 -1.70 0.13 -1.13
C VAL A 68 -1.27 0.80 -2.43
N LYS A 69 -0.02 1.20 -2.51
CA LYS A 69 0.58 1.76 -3.72
C LYS A 69 1.93 1.12 -4.01
N SER A 70 2.12 0.69 -5.26
CA SER A 70 3.43 0.28 -5.75
C SER A 70 4.27 1.50 -6.11
N ALA A 71 5.53 1.52 -5.66
CA ALA A 71 6.51 2.50 -6.08
C ALA A 71 7.30 2.00 -7.28
N TRP A 72 7.76 2.90 -8.15
CA TRP A 72 8.67 2.60 -9.24
C TRP A 72 9.97 3.38 -9.11
N TYR A 73 11.08 2.74 -9.44
CA TYR A 73 12.39 3.35 -9.40
C TYR A 73 12.63 4.24 -10.62
N GLU A 74 12.96 5.49 -10.39
CA GLU A 74 13.34 6.47 -11.43
C GLU A 74 14.84 6.60 -11.46
N ARG A 75 15.48 5.84 -12.35
CA ARG A 75 16.96 5.74 -12.44
C ARG A 75 17.65 7.09 -12.64
N SER A 76 17.06 7.98 -13.43
CA SER A 76 17.62 9.30 -13.72
C SER A 76 17.74 10.20 -12.49
N LYS A 77 16.87 9.99 -11.49
CA LYS A 77 16.81 10.78 -10.26
C LYS A 77 17.32 10.04 -9.03
N ASP A 78 17.63 8.76 -9.15
CA ASP A 78 18.03 7.86 -8.05
C ASP A 78 17.01 7.92 -6.89
N LEU A 79 15.75 7.75 -7.21
CA LEU A 79 14.65 7.74 -6.25
C LEU A 79 13.48 6.86 -6.72
N TYR A 80 12.61 6.53 -5.78
CA TYR A 80 11.32 5.91 -6.08
C TYR A 80 10.23 6.96 -6.14
N THR A 81 9.28 6.76 -7.04
CA THR A 81 8.11 7.62 -7.20
C THR A 81 6.83 6.81 -7.00
N VAL A 82 5.84 7.43 -6.39
CA VAL A 82 4.49 6.89 -6.22
C VAL A 82 3.48 7.92 -6.73
N ASP A 83 2.50 7.50 -7.53
CA ASP A 83 1.35 8.36 -7.88
C ASP A 83 0.38 8.41 -6.69
N ALA A 84 0.23 9.59 -6.12
CA ALA A 84 -0.66 9.83 -4.98
C ALA A 84 -2.12 10.05 -5.38
N ARG A 85 -2.47 9.79 -6.64
CA ARG A 85 -3.84 9.95 -7.15
C ARG A 85 -4.52 8.61 -7.36
N ARG A 86 -5.84 8.63 -7.35
CA ARG A 86 -6.68 7.51 -7.76
C ARG A 86 -6.83 7.52 -9.28
N THR A 87 -6.51 6.41 -9.94
CA THR A 87 -6.77 6.24 -11.37
C THR A 87 -8.10 5.52 -11.56
N LYS A 88 -9.06 6.18 -12.20
CA LYS A 88 -10.31 5.57 -12.66
C LYS A 88 -10.23 5.42 -14.18
N THR A 89 -10.27 4.20 -14.67
CA THR A 89 -10.25 3.92 -16.10
C THR A 89 -11.66 3.58 -16.55
N ASN A 90 -12.28 4.48 -17.29
CA ASN A 90 -13.48 4.20 -18.08
C ASN A 90 -13.07 3.90 -19.52
N ARG A 91 -13.91 3.14 -20.27
CA ARG A 91 -13.66 2.79 -21.69
C ARG A 91 -13.25 3.97 -22.57
N ARG A 92 -13.59 5.22 -22.19
CA ARG A 92 -13.34 6.43 -23.01
C ARG A 92 -12.35 7.42 -22.40
N ARG A 93 -12.03 7.32 -21.09
CA ARG A 93 -11.20 8.33 -20.42
C ARG A 93 -10.51 7.76 -19.17
N MET A 94 -9.23 8.05 -19.04
CA MET A 94 -8.49 7.86 -17.82
C MET A 94 -8.62 9.15 -17.00
N VAL A 95 -9.22 9.09 -15.80
CA VAL A 95 -9.33 10.23 -14.89
C VAL A 95 -8.44 9.95 -13.68
N ARG A 96 -7.65 10.94 -13.29
CA ARG A 96 -6.80 10.90 -12.10
C ARG A 96 -7.33 11.88 -11.08
N ASP A 97 -8.02 11.36 -10.08
CA ASP A 97 -8.62 12.14 -9.01
C ASP A 97 -7.72 12.13 -7.75
N PRO A 98 -7.64 13.23 -6.99
CA PRO A 98 -7.01 13.20 -5.67
C PRO A 98 -7.82 12.30 -4.74
N TYR A 99 -7.16 11.76 -3.71
CA TYR A 99 -7.83 11.11 -2.59
C TYR A 99 -8.31 12.13 -1.58
N ASP A 100 -9.37 11.75 -0.85
CA ASP A 100 -9.97 12.49 0.27
C ASP A 100 -9.62 11.77 1.59
N GLU A 101 -9.63 12.47 2.72
CA GLU A 101 -9.41 11.89 4.06
C GLU A 101 -10.40 10.79 4.43
N ARG A 102 -11.59 10.77 3.80
CA ARG A 102 -12.62 9.77 4.01
C ARG A 102 -12.40 8.47 3.21
N ASP A 103 -11.47 8.47 2.26
CA ASP A 103 -11.26 7.33 1.37
C ASP A 103 -10.57 6.16 2.10
N PHE A 104 -9.57 6.45 2.93
CA PHE A 104 -8.83 5.47 3.74
C PHE A 104 -8.19 6.14 4.95
N ASP A 105 -7.56 5.37 5.83
CA ASP A 105 -6.93 5.88 7.04
C ASP A 105 -5.40 5.92 6.92
N PHE A 106 -4.82 4.93 6.23
CA PHE A 106 -3.38 4.86 5.95
C PHE A 106 -3.11 4.43 4.51
N ALA A 107 -2.05 4.99 3.93
CA ALA A 107 -1.44 4.49 2.72
C ALA A 107 -0.19 3.69 3.04
N ILE A 108 -0.01 2.53 2.38
CA ILE A 108 1.23 1.74 2.45
C ILE A 108 1.85 1.74 1.06
N LEU A 109 3.06 2.31 0.95
CA LEU A 109 3.80 2.42 -0.30
C LEU A 109 4.88 1.35 -0.31
N TYR A 110 4.83 0.46 -1.30
CA TYR A 110 5.71 -0.70 -1.37
C TYR A 110 6.78 -0.56 -2.46
N LEU A 111 8.03 -0.77 -2.09
CA LEU A 111 9.20 -0.85 -2.96
C LEU A 111 9.57 -2.31 -3.19
N ALA A 112 9.20 -2.86 -4.33
CA ALA A 112 9.29 -4.31 -4.59
C ALA A 112 10.74 -4.83 -4.63
N ASP A 113 11.67 -4.09 -5.22
CA ASP A 113 13.08 -4.46 -5.35
C ASP A 113 13.87 -4.33 -4.04
N ARG A 114 13.33 -3.60 -3.06
CA ARG A 114 13.92 -3.40 -1.73
C ARG A 114 13.21 -4.15 -0.64
N ASN A 115 12.00 -4.65 -0.92
CA ASN A 115 11.09 -5.22 0.08
C ASN A 115 10.88 -4.27 1.28
N VAL A 116 10.63 -2.98 1.00
CA VAL A 116 10.48 -1.91 1.99
C VAL A 116 9.09 -1.29 1.85
N CYS A 117 8.47 -0.99 2.99
CA CYS A 117 7.21 -0.28 3.06
C CYS A 117 7.35 1.10 3.69
N TYR A 118 6.55 2.05 3.21
CA TYR A 118 6.33 3.34 3.86
C TYR A 118 4.88 3.40 4.32
N VAL A 119 4.66 3.59 5.61
CA VAL A 119 3.32 3.60 6.22
C VAL A 119 2.95 5.04 6.57
N MET A 120 2.01 5.63 5.83
CA MET A 120 1.64 7.05 5.94
C MET A 120 0.19 7.23 6.38
N PRO A 121 -0.11 8.07 7.38
CA PRO A 121 -1.47 8.54 7.62
C PRO A 121 -2.05 9.26 6.39
N VAL A 122 -3.35 9.14 6.18
CA VAL A 122 -4.03 9.73 5.02
C VAL A 122 -3.75 11.23 4.87
N GLN A 123 -3.75 12.01 5.96
CA GLN A 123 -3.49 13.46 5.94
C GLN A 123 -2.10 13.78 5.37
N VAL A 124 -1.10 12.96 5.70
CA VAL A 124 0.24 13.09 5.15
C VAL A 124 0.26 12.73 3.68
N PHE A 125 -0.35 11.59 3.32
CA PHE A 125 -0.39 11.10 1.95
C PHE A 125 -1.03 12.12 0.99
N ILE A 126 -2.22 12.63 1.30
CA ILE A 126 -2.94 13.58 0.44
C ILE A 126 -2.24 14.93 0.32
N SER A 127 -1.41 15.32 1.31
CA SER A 127 -0.64 16.57 1.27
C SER A 127 0.37 16.62 0.12
N TYR A 128 0.75 15.48 -0.46
CA TYR A 128 1.63 15.39 -1.63
C TYR A 128 0.92 15.65 -2.96
N ARG A 129 -0.41 15.68 -2.98
CA ARG A 129 -1.28 15.97 -4.13
C ARG A 129 -1.12 14.97 -5.29
N SER A 130 0.03 14.95 -5.98
CA SER A 130 0.20 14.17 -7.23
C SER A 130 1.25 13.07 -7.16
N GLY A 131 2.35 13.30 -6.48
CA GLY A 131 3.45 12.33 -6.46
C GLY A 131 4.29 12.40 -5.20
N ILE A 132 4.73 11.24 -4.74
CA ILE A 132 5.56 11.08 -3.55
C ILE A 132 6.93 10.56 -3.99
N SER A 133 7.99 11.26 -3.60
CA SER A 133 9.36 10.81 -3.80
C SER A 133 9.88 10.09 -2.55
N LEU A 134 10.42 8.88 -2.73
CA LEU A 134 11.01 8.06 -1.67
C LEU A 134 12.50 7.85 -2.00
N VAL A 135 13.37 8.02 -1.01
CA VAL A 135 14.82 7.95 -1.19
C VAL A 135 15.40 6.90 -0.26
N GLU A 136 16.01 5.88 -0.84
CA GLU A 136 16.66 4.77 -0.13
C GLU A 136 18.20 4.91 -0.09
N THR A 137 18.75 5.90 -0.77
CA THR A 137 20.20 6.12 -0.84
C THR A 137 20.65 7.19 0.16
N GLY A 138 21.80 6.96 0.80
CA GLY A 138 22.39 7.93 1.74
C GLY A 138 23.06 9.14 1.09
N LYS A 139 23.06 9.23 -0.26
CA LYS A 139 23.84 10.22 -1.02
C LYS A 139 23.26 11.63 -1.04
N ARG A 140 22.02 11.82 -0.60
CA ARG A 140 21.35 13.13 -0.65
C ARG A 140 21.54 13.90 0.66
N GLN A 141 21.93 15.16 0.56
CA GLN A 141 22.06 16.08 1.70
C GLN A 141 20.71 16.37 2.38
N ARG A 142 19.59 16.36 1.61
CA ARG A 142 18.24 16.55 2.15
C ARG A 142 17.42 15.29 1.96
N ARG A 143 16.98 14.71 3.07
CA ARG A 143 16.03 13.60 3.04
C ARG A 143 14.61 14.13 2.80
N PRO A 144 13.82 13.54 1.88
CA PRO A 144 12.42 13.89 1.73
C PRO A 144 11.67 13.64 3.05
N ARG A 145 10.65 14.46 3.31
CA ARG A 145 9.73 14.27 4.46
C ARG A 145 9.12 12.86 4.51
N SER A 146 8.94 12.23 3.35
CA SER A 146 8.48 10.84 3.25
C SER A 146 9.34 9.83 4.01
N GLY A 147 10.63 10.11 4.21
CA GLY A 147 11.56 9.23 4.92
C GLY A 147 11.17 8.92 6.36
N GLU A 148 10.40 9.80 7.01
CA GLU A 148 9.89 9.62 8.37
C GLU A 148 8.88 8.45 8.47
N TYR A 149 8.32 8.00 7.36
CA TYR A 149 7.28 6.96 7.30
C TYR A 149 7.83 5.59 6.88
N ARG A 150 9.15 5.47 6.72
CA ARG A 150 9.79 4.22 6.36
C ARG A 150 9.65 3.19 7.49
N GLU A 151 9.04 2.04 7.17
CA GLU A 151 8.80 0.91 8.11
C GLU A 151 8.04 1.30 9.40
N ARG A 152 7.20 2.35 9.33
CA ARG A 152 6.47 2.87 10.50
C ARG A 152 5.18 2.09 10.77
N TRP A 153 5.30 0.78 10.90
CA TRP A 153 4.20 -0.12 11.26
C TRP A 153 3.60 0.17 12.64
N ASP A 154 4.36 0.78 13.52
CA ASP A 154 3.95 1.26 14.84
C ASP A 154 2.75 2.23 14.77
N LEU A 155 2.62 2.99 13.68
CA LEU A 155 1.51 3.90 13.48
C LEU A 155 0.16 3.17 13.39
N LEU A 156 0.14 1.99 12.78
CA LEU A 156 -1.08 1.16 12.70
C LEU A 156 -1.45 0.61 14.06
N SER A 157 -0.47 0.08 14.79
CA SER A 157 -0.68 -0.44 16.16
C SER A 157 -1.13 0.67 17.12
N GLY A 158 -0.53 1.85 17.02
CA GLY A 158 -0.90 3.01 17.82
C GLY A 158 -2.32 3.52 17.53
N TRP A 159 -2.78 3.41 16.29
CA TRP A 159 -4.17 3.72 15.93
C TRP A 159 -5.13 2.69 16.53
N ALA A 160 -4.85 1.40 16.38
CA ALA A 160 -5.65 0.30 16.90
C ALA A 160 -5.81 0.39 18.44
N ALA A 161 -4.75 0.74 19.16
CA ALA A 161 -4.79 0.90 20.61
C ALA A 161 -5.69 2.07 21.04
N ARG A 162 -5.65 3.21 20.35
CA ARG A 162 -6.51 4.37 20.65
C ARG A 162 -7.99 4.08 20.38
N SER A 163 -8.28 3.37 19.31
CA SER A 163 -9.63 3.01 18.92
C SER A 163 -10.27 1.96 19.85
N GLY A 164 -9.46 1.07 20.45
CA GLY A 164 -9.92 0.06 21.41
C GLY A 164 -10.35 0.62 22.79
N ASN A 165 -9.80 1.76 23.21
CA ASN A 165 -10.10 2.37 24.51
C ASN A 165 -11.46 3.11 24.56
N GLY A 166 -12.18 3.26 23.43
CA GLY A 166 -13.44 4.01 23.35
C GLY A 166 -14.71 3.19 23.62
N ARG A 167 -14.62 1.87 23.81
CA ARG A 167 -15.77 1.00 24.07
C ARG A 167 -15.57 0.12 25.30
N VAL A 168 -15.70 0.69 26.48
CA VAL A 168 -16.15 -0.08 27.62
C VAL A 168 -17.64 -0.35 27.43
N ILE A 169 -17.98 -1.48 26.79
CA ILE A 169 -19.34 -1.99 26.83
C ILE A 169 -19.54 -2.48 28.26
N SER A 170 -20.25 -1.70 29.07
CA SER A 170 -20.80 -2.18 30.33
C SER A 170 -21.76 -3.33 30.00
N ARG A 171 -21.30 -4.58 30.14
CA ARG A 171 -22.18 -5.75 30.25
C ARG A 171 -22.91 -5.61 31.57
N GLN A 172 -24.08 -5.03 31.54
CA GLN A 172 -25.04 -5.22 32.60
C GLN A 172 -25.52 -6.68 32.57
N SER A 173 -25.14 -7.42 33.58
CA SER A 173 -25.64 -8.73 33.90
C SER A 173 -27.15 -8.64 34.15
N ARG A 174 -27.93 -9.46 33.46
CA ARG A 174 -29.23 -9.90 33.87
C ARG A 174 -29.21 -11.40 34.04
#